data_5c80f59f758f39cd2b60cf11f32c8c0e
#
_entry.id   5c80f59f758f39cd2b60cf11f32c8c0e
#
_cell.length_a   1.000
_cell.length_b   1.000
_cell.length_c   1.000
_cell.angle_alpha   90.00
_cell.angle_beta   90.00
_cell.angle_gamma   90.00
#
_symmetry.space_group_name_H-M   'P 1'
#
loop_
_entity.id
_entity.type
_entity.pdbx_description
1 polymer ?
#
loop_
_entity_poly.entity_id
_entity_poly.type
_entity_poly.pdbx_seq_one_letter_code
_entity_poly.pdbx_strand_id
1 'polypeptide(L)'
;MAWFSWQQAKQLDPSLNALDGFFASPPVKVQTVTGGLTNRCWRLESSEGLAYVWRPTSNVCKAFAISRHNEYQVLNAIAPLNLGPKPVFVHEQGLLVEWVPGETLTKPGIDIEELLPIAARIHEYPATAVPLVPFSYLSRIDHYWLELRCQYVGTEYEALYQKWRSEPSVTQVPAELCHFDLGCYNLVRGEEGVKVIDWEYAGLADPRLDLTLILQLADVPIELGVEQYCRIRGIEDVALWSEGVRAWMPRTQMMAMLWYLLAYKLWDDEQYLDSAREFKDLLCMEDHCFDNS
;
A
#
# COMPACT_ATOMS: atom_id res chain seq x y z
N MET A 1 8.33 13.42 19.77
CA MET A 1 7.01 13.76 19.21
C MET A 1 6.32 14.73 20.18
N ALA A 2 5.74 15.83 19.67
CA ALA A 2 5.04 16.82 20.51
C ALA A 2 3.58 16.36 20.73
N TRP A 3 3.10 16.56 21.96
CA TRP A 3 1.69 16.41 22.29
C TRP A 3 0.96 17.74 22.03
N PHE A 4 -0.25 17.65 21.50
CA PHE A 4 -1.12 18.79 21.24
C PHE A 4 -2.38 18.70 22.10
N SER A 5 -2.94 19.84 22.48
CA SER A 5 -4.33 19.86 22.95
C SER A 5 -5.28 19.57 21.78
N TRP A 6 -6.48 19.06 22.06
CA TRP A 6 -7.48 18.80 21.02
C TRP A 6 -7.75 20.01 20.13
N GLN A 7 -7.85 21.21 20.73
CA GLN A 7 -8.07 22.46 20.00
C GLN A 7 -6.88 22.82 19.09
N GLN A 8 -5.65 22.66 19.56
CA GLN A 8 -4.45 22.90 18.74
C GLN A 8 -4.38 21.94 17.56
N ALA A 9 -4.68 20.66 17.79
CA ALA A 9 -4.69 19.66 16.72
C ALA A 9 -5.72 20.02 15.65
N LYS A 10 -6.94 20.43 16.02
CA LYS A 10 -7.99 20.85 15.07
C LYS A 10 -7.63 22.13 14.30
N GLN A 11 -6.82 23.01 14.87
CA GLN A 11 -6.30 24.17 14.14
C GLN A 11 -5.25 23.78 13.09
N LEU A 12 -4.44 22.76 13.41
CA LEU A 12 -3.42 22.23 12.49
C LEU A 12 -4.03 21.36 11.39
N ASP A 13 -5.09 20.63 11.71
CA ASP A 13 -5.79 19.74 10.79
C ASP A 13 -7.33 19.84 11.02
N PRO A 14 -8.01 20.65 10.22
CA PRO A 14 -9.47 20.83 10.33
C PRO A 14 -10.27 19.54 10.08
N SER A 15 -9.69 18.50 9.47
CA SER A 15 -10.37 17.21 9.26
C SER A 15 -10.77 16.55 10.58
N LEU A 16 -10.06 16.84 11.67
CA LEU A 16 -10.37 16.36 13.01
C LEU A 16 -11.73 16.84 13.52
N ASN A 17 -12.33 17.90 12.94
CA ASN A 17 -13.68 18.32 13.27
C ASN A 17 -14.75 17.26 12.93
N ALA A 18 -14.46 16.35 12.00
CA ALA A 18 -15.32 15.20 11.72
C ALA A 18 -15.55 14.28 12.93
N LEU A 19 -14.68 14.35 13.93
CA LEU A 19 -14.76 13.57 15.16
C LEU A 19 -15.50 14.30 16.29
N ASP A 20 -16.03 15.51 16.04
CA ASP A 20 -16.84 16.23 17.02
C ASP A 20 -18.14 15.44 17.27
N GLY A 21 -18.36 15.08 18.54
CA GLY A 21 -19.49 14.24 18.94
C GLY A 21 -19.27 12.74 18.84
N PHE A 22 -18.15 12.28 18.24
CA PHE A 22 -17.77 10.87 18.24
C PHE A 22 -17.30 10.42 19.64
N PHE A 23 -16.45 11.21 20.28
CA PHE A 23 -15.98 10.96 21.64
C PHE A 23 -16.94 11.62 22.66
N ALA A 24 -17.26 10.91 23.76
CA ALA A 24 -18.05 11.46 24.85
C ALA A 24 -17.39 12.70 25.50
N SER A 25 -16.06 12.74 25.51
CA SER A 25 -15.23 13.88 25.85
C SER A 25 -14.03 13.97 24.89
N PRO A 26 -13.46 15.18 24.71
CA PRO A 26 -12.29 15.33 23.83
C PRO A 26 -11.16 14.35 24.16
N PRO A 27 -10.41 13.85 23.15
CA PRO A 27 -9.23 13.04 23.40
C PRO A 27 -8.25 13.70 24.36
N VAL A 28 -7.74 12.93 25.32
CA VAL A 28 -6.85 13.43 26.39
C VAL A 28 -5.40 13.56 25.91
N LYS A 29 -5.02 12.78 24.89
CA LYS A 29 -3.72 12.86 24.23
C LYS A 29 -3.89 12.84 22.73
N VAL A 30 -3.23 13.76 22.07
CA VAL A 30 -3.25 13.92 20.61
C VAL A 30 -1.83 14.16 20.13
N GLN A 31 -1.37 13.36 19.16
CA GLN A 31 -0.05 13.53 18.56
C GLN A 31 -0.07 13.12 17.09
N THR A 32 0.84 13.67 16.30
CA THR A 32 1.06 13.21 14.93
C THR A 32 1.80 11.87 14.94
N VAL A 33 1.39 10.96 14.06
CA VAL A 33 2.12 9.73 13.79
C VAL A 33 3.19 10.04 12.74
N THR A 34 4.45 9.68 13.06
CA THR A 34 5.58 9.82 12.11
C THR A 34 5.74 8.51 11.34
N GLY A 35 6.11 8.61 10.05
CA GLY A 35 6.43 7.45 9.20
C GLY A 35 5.49 7.20 8.04
N GLY A 36 4.32 7.82 7.97
CA GLY A 36 3.47 7.79 6.78
C GLY A 36 3.94 8.84 5.75
N LEU A 37 4.24 8.39 4.52
CA LEU A 37 4.66 9.29 3.45
C LEU A 37 3.47 10.07 2.87
N THR A 38 2.32 9.45 2.77
CA THR A 38 1.15 9.97 2.07
C THR A 38 0.26 10.88 2.91
N ASN A 39 0.25 10.73 4.24
CA ASN A 39 -0.66 11.51 5.10
C ASN A 39 -0.12 11.71 6.52
N ARG A 40 -0.36 12.90 7.06
CA ARG A 40 -0.14 13.18 8.48
C ARG A 40 -1.26 12.55 9.30
N CYS A 41 -1.07 11.31 9.77
CA CYS A 41 -2.03 10.65 10.67
C CYS A 41 -1.93 11.20 12.10
N TRP A 42 -3.02 11.07 12.85
CA TRP A 42 -3.13 11.50 14.25
C TRP A 42 -3.41 10.32 15.16
N ARG A 43 -2.56 10.10 16.13
CA ARG A 43 -2.88 9.21 17.25
C ARG A 43 -3.67 9.96 18.29
N LEU A 44 -4.83 9.39 18.66
CA LEU A 44 -5.77 9.94 19.60
C LEU A 44 -5.94 8.94 20.75
N GLU A 45 -5.91 9.43 22.00
CA GLU A 45 -6.20 8.61 23.18
C GLU A 45 -7.42 9.17 23.89
N SER A 46 -8.46 8.36 24.07
CA SER A 46 -9.69 8.75 24.76
C SER A 46 -9.48 8.83 26.28
N SER A 47 -10.42 9.43 26.98
CA SER A 47 -10.44 9.47 28.46
C SER A 47 -10.55 8.06 29.10
N GLU A 48 -11.00 7.06 28.34
CA GLU A 48 -11.12 5.67 28.75
C GLU A 48 -9.83 4.85 28.50
N GLY A 49 -8.79 5.50 27.98
CA GLY A 49 -7.50 4.87 27.66
C GLY A 49 -7.48 4.11 26.35
N LEU A 50 -8.54 4.18 25.54
CA LEU A 50 -8.55 3.59 24.20
C LEU A 50 -7.77 4.48 23.23
N ALA A 51 -6.96 3.87 22.39
CA ALA A 51 -6.13 4.58 21.42
C ALA A 51 -6.61 4.31 19.99
N TYR A 52 -6.56 5.35 19.15
CA TYR A 52 -7.03 5.34 17.76
C TYR A 52 -6.04 6.06 16.85
N VAL A 53 -6.16 5.81 15.55
CA VAL A 53 -5.51 6.58 14.49
C VAL A 53 -6.56 7.23 13.61
N TRP A 54 -6.51 8.56 13.50
CA TRP A 54 -7.22 9.30 12.48
C TRP A 54 -6.35 9.42 11.23
N ARG A 55 -6.87 8.95 10.11
CA ARG A 55 -6.26 8.97 8.79
C ARG A 55 -7.04 9.97 7.92
N PRO A 56 -6.58 11.22 7.76
CA PRO A 56 -7.33 12.24 7.05
C PRO A 56 -7.42 11.95 5.54
N THR A 57 -8.49 12.43 4.93
CA THR A 57 -8.59 12.58 3.48
C THR A 57 -7.95 13.90 3.08
N SER A 58 -7.02 13.88 2.13
CA SER A 58 -6.26 15.05 1.69
C SER A 58 -6.14 15.10 0.16
N ASN A 59 -5.58 16.18 -0.37
CA ASN A 59 -5.25 16.24 -1.80
C ASN A 59 -4.20 15.19 -2.19
N VAL A 60 -3.35 14.78 -1.26
CA VAL A 60 -2.40 13.68 -1.46
C VAL A 60 -3.16 12.37 -1.70
N CYS A 61 -4.19 12.07 -0.91
CA CYS A 61 -5.06 10.90 -1.15
C CYS A 61 -5.62 10.90 -2.58
N LYS A 62 -6.10 12.06 -3.06
CA LYS A 62 -6.65 12.18 -4.41
C LYS A 62 -5.58 11.93 -5.47
N ALA A 63 -4.39 12.51 -5.32
CA ALA A 63 -3.28 12.36 -6.25
C ALA A 63 -2.83 10.88 -6.37
N PHE A 64 -2.82 10.14 -5.28
CA PHE A 64 -2.46 8.72 -5.26
C PHE A 64 -3.67 7.77 -5.45
N ALA A 65 -4.85 8.30 -5.76
CA ALA A 65 -6.09 7.53 -5.92
C ALA A 65 -6.42 6.67 -4.68
N ILE A 66 -6.21 7.23 -3.48
CA ILE A 66 -6.52 6.60 -2.19
C ILE A 66 -7.93 6.97 -1.77
N SER A 67 -8.72 5.97 -1.35
CA SER A 67 -10.07 6.14 -0.81
C SER A 67 -10.18 5.61 0.62
N ARG A 68 -10.41 6.50 1.59
CA ARG A 68 -10.63 6.10 2.99
C ARG A 68 -11.89 5.25 3.17
N HIS A 69 -12.87 5.43 2.30
CA HIS A 69 -14.07 4.59 2.30
C HIS A 69 -13.76 3.16 1.84
N ASN A 70 -12.96 3.02 0.77
CA ASN A 70 -12.52 1.69 0.31
C ASN A 70 -11.66 1.00 1.38
N GLU A 71 -10.70 1.71 1.99
CA GLU A 71 -9.90 1.19 3.11
C GLU A 71 -10.77 0.72 4.27
N TYR A 72 -11.81 1.49 4.64
CA TYR A 72 -12.80 1.09 5.65
C TYR A 72 -13.52 -0.21 5.29
N GLN A 73 -13.93 -0.37 4.02
CA GLN A 73 -14.59 -1.58 3.55
C GLN A 73 -13.65 -2.80 3.59
N VAL A 74 -12.40 -2.63 3.15
CA VAL A 74 -11.37 -3.68 3.22
C VAL A 74 -11.14 -4.12 4.66
N LEU A 75 -10.92 -3.17 5.58
CA LEU A 75 -10.68 -3.47 6.99
C LEU A 75 -11.87 -4.19 7.66
N ASN A 76 -13.11 -3.83 7.30
CA ASN A 76 -14.28 -4.60 7.76
C ASN A 76 -14.30 -6.02 7.19
N ALA A 77 -13.96 -6.17 5.90
CA ALA A 77 -13.94 -7.47 5.24
C ALA A 77 -12.94 -8.42 5.92
N ILE A 78 -11.73 -7.93 6.20
CA ILE A 78 -10.64 -8.74 6.78
C ILE A 78 -10.70 -8.88 8.32
N ALA A 79 -11.68 -8.27 8.98
CA ALA A 79 -11.79 -8.35 10.45
C ALA A 79 -11.66 -9.77 11.00
N PRO A 80 -12.24 -10.83 10.37
CA PRO A 80 -12.07 -12.21 10.83
C PRO A 80 -10.64 -12.75 10.76
N LEU A 81 -9.77 -12.19 9.89
CA LEU A 81 -8.35 -12.57 9.85
C LEU A 81 -7.57 -12.11 11.09
N ASN A 82 -8.09 -11.10 11.78
CA ASN A 82 -7.39 -10.43 12.88
C ASN A 82 -5.97 -9.97 12.51
N LEU A 83 -5.77 -9.56 11.26
CA LEU A 83 -4.47 -9.08 10.74
C LEU A 83 -4.37 -7.56 10.72
N GLY A 84 -5.47 -6.86 10.45
CA GLY A 84 -5.49 -5.39 10.35
C GLY A 84 -5.98 -4.69 11.60
N PRO A 85 -5.89 -3.34 11.66
CA PRO A 85 -6.56 -2.54 12.67
C PRO A 85 -8.08 -2.63 12.49
N LYS A 86 -8.84 -2.51 13.58
CA LYS A 86 -10.29 -2.45 13.47
C LYS A 86 -10.73 -1.08 12.98
N PRO A 87 -11.56 -1.01 11.91
CA PRO A 87 -12.16 0.24 11.49
C PRO A 87 -13.26 0.63 12.48
N VAL A 88 -13.29 1.92 12.84
CA VAL A 88 -14.18 2.44 13.88
C VAL A 88 -15.20 3.40 13.31
N PHE A 89 -14.74 4.36 12.49
CA PHE A 89 -15.60 5.39 11.93
C PHE A 89 -15.03 5.89 10.61
N VAL A 90 -15.87 6.09 9.62
CA VAL A 90 -15.50 6.67 8.32
C VAL A 90 -16.33 7.89 8.02
N HIS A 91 -15.68 8.92 7.51
CA HIS A 91 -16.27 10.20 7.12
C HIS A 91 -15.60 10.70 5.83
N GLU A 92 -16.22 11.63 5.12
CA GLU A 92 -15.60 12.24 3.92
C GLU A 92 -14.22 12.85 4.21
N GLN A 93 -13.99 13.32 5.45
CA GLN A 93 -12.73 13.92 5.87
C GLN A 93 -11.69 12.93 6.36
N GLY A 94 -12.01 11.65 6.55
CA GLY A 94 -11.03 10.65 6.98
C GLY A 94 -11.62 9.35 7.52
N LEU A 95 -10.72 8.51 8.00
CA LEU A 95 -10.98 7.19 8.58
C LEU A 95 -10.37 7.12 9.99
N LEU A 96 -11.16 6.68 10.95
CA LEU A 96 -10.71 6.35 12.31
C LEU A 96 -10.59 4.83 12.43
N VAL A 97 -9.41 4.37 12.85
CA VAL A 97 -9.13 2.96 13.14
C VAL A 97 -8.59 2.81 14.56
N GLU A 98 -8.71 1.64 15.16
CA GLU A 98 -8.05 1.34 16.42
C GLU A 98 -6.52 1.42 16.26
N TRP A 99 -5.83 1.89 17.29
CA TRP A 99 -4.37 1.83 17.36
C TRP A 99 -3.91 0.38 17.48
N VAL A 100 -2.97 -0.03 16.64
CA VAL A 100 -2.29 -1.33 16.75
C VAL A 100 -1.10 -1.17 17.68
N PRO A 101 -1.11 -1.77 18.89
CA PRO A 101 0.01 -1.70 19.80
C PRO A 101 1.16 -2.60 19.33
N GLY A 102 2.40 -2.14 19.51
CA GLY A 102 3.59 -2.88 19.14
C GLY A 102 4.64 -2.00 18.51
N GLU A 103 5.66 -2.63 17.96
CA GLU A 103 6.76 -1.98 17.26
C GLU A 103 6.65 -2.23 15.75
N THR A 104 6.74 -1.16 14.97
CA THR A 104 6.84 -1.26 13.51
C THR A 104 8.18 -1.89 13.15
N LEU A 105 8.14 -2.89 12.27
CA LEU A 105 9.35 -3.56 11.83
C LEU A 105 10.15 -2.66 10.88
N THR A 106 11.48 -2.73 10.99
CA THR A 106 12.41 -2.00 10.12
C THR A 106 13.33 -3.00 9.43
N LYS A 107 13.86 -2.68 8.25
CA LYS A 107 14.84 -3.56 7.58
C LYS A 107 16.08 -3.77 8.47
N PRO A 108 16.57 -5.01 8.66
CA PRO A 108 16.13 -6.31 8.12
C PRO A 108 15.07 -7.06 8.96
N GLY A 109 14.05 -6.38 9.42
CA GLY A 109 13.18 -6.78 10.53
C GLY A 109 12.23 -7.97 10.34
N ILE A 110 12.12 -8.55 9.14
CA ILE A 110 11.31 -9.74 8.90
C ILE A 110 11.94 -10.60 7.81
N ASP A 111 12.03 -11.90 8.08
CA ASP A 111 12.47 -12.86 7.08
C ASP A 111 11.33 -13.19 6.09
N ILE A 112 11.71 -13.53 4.88
CA ILE A 112 10.75 -13.95 3.84
C ILE A 112 9.90 -15.14 4.29
N GLU A 113 10.45 -15.99 5.15
CA GLU A 113 9.78 -17.15 5.73
C GLU A 113 8.65 -16.75 6.71
N GLU A 114 8.69 -15.55 7.28
CA GLU A 114 7.61 -15.00 8.11
C GLU A 114 6.67 -14.12 7.27
N LEU A 115 7.18 -13.41 6.27
CA LEU A 115 6.41 -12.49 5.43
C LEU A 115 5.47 -13.22 4.47
N LEU A 116 5.95 -14.26 3.77
CA LEU A 116 5.13 -14.98 2.78
C LEU A 116 3.91 -15.70 3.39
N PRO A 117 3.95 -16.29 4.60
CA PRO A 117 2.74 -16.80 5.26
C PRO A 117 1.69 -15.71 5.54
N ILE A 118 2.11 -14.48 5.84
CA ILE A 118 1.18 -13.35 6.02
C ILE A 118 0.53 -13.01 4.67
N ALA A 119 1.32 -12.89 3.60
CA ALA A 119 0.81 -12.67 2.25
C ALA A 119 -0.15 -13.78 1.81
N ALA A 120 0.20 -15.05 2.02
CA ALA A 120 -0.64 -16.19 1.71
C ALA A 120 -2.00 -16.12 2.43
N ARG A 121 -2.01 -15.80 3.73
CA ARG A 121 -3.25 -15.64 4.51
C ARG A 121 -4.14 -14.51 4.00
N ILE A 122 -3.55 -13.44 3.48
CA ILE A 122 -4.30 -12.33 2.87
C ILE A 122 -4.92 -12.80 1.56
N HIS A 123 -4.13 -13.41 0.67
CA HIS A 123 -4.58 -13.85 -0.64
C HIS A 123 -5.61 -14.98 -0.57
N GLU A 124 -5.48 -15.91 0.37
CA GLU A 124 -6.45 -17.01 0.57
C GLU A 124 -7.78 -16.56 1.19
N TYR A 125 -7.83 -15.33 1.70
CA TYR A 125 -9.04 -14.87 2.35
C TYR A 125 -10.19 -14.73 1.35
N PRO A 126 -11.31 -15.45 1.53
CA PRO A 126 -12.43 -15.39 0.61
C PRO A 126 -13.14 -14.05 0.70
N ALA A 127 -12.69 -13.09 -0.09
CA ALA A 127 -13.22 -11.73 -0.12
C ALA A 127 -14.65 -11.61 -0.71
N THR A 128 -15.34 -12.74 -0.87
CA THR A 128 -16.68 -12.81 -1.46
C THR A 128 -17.80 -12.24 -0.60
N ALA A 129 -17.53 -12.02 0.69
CA ALA A 129 -18.55 -11.53 1.63
C ALA A 129 -18.77 -10.00 1.59
N VAL A 130 -17.88 -9.25 0.98
CA VAL A 130 -17.95 -7.79 0.87
C VAL A 130 -17.62 -7.38 -0.56
N PRO A 131 -18.42 -6.48 -1.17
CA PRO A 131 -18.14 -5.97 -2.52
C PRO A 131 -16.89 -5.06 -2.47
N LEU A 132 -15.70 -5.65 -2.52
CA LEU A 132 -14.46 -4.91 -2.65
C LEU A 132 -14.30 -4.41 -4.07
N VAL A 133 -13.76 -3.21 -4.20
CA VAL A 133 -13.48 -2.61 -5.51
C VAL A 133 -12.33 -3.39 -6.16
N PRO A 134 -12.51 -3.93 -7.38
CA PRO A 134 -11.40 -4.53 -8.12
C PRO A 134 -10.31 -3.48 -8.37
N PHE A 135 -9.07 -3.89 -8.16
CA PHE A 135 -7.93 -3.07 -8.55
C PHE A 135 -7.74 -3.18 -10.07
N SER A 136 -7.60 -2.04 -10.72
CA SER A 136 -7.23 -1.97 -12.14
C SER A 136 -5.86 -1.33 -12.27
N TYR A 137 -4.89 -2.11 -12.69
CA TYR A 137 -3.54 -1.63 -12.97
C TYR A 137 -3.57 -0.46 -13.97
N LEU A 138 -4.25 -0.66 -15.12
CA LEU A 138 -4.37 0.37 -16.14
C LEU A 138 -4.94 1.68 -15.60
N SER A 139 -6.03 1.61 -14.83
CA SER A 139 -6.66 2.81 -14.27
C SER A 139 -5.72 3.52 -13.27
N ARG A 140 -4.94 2.78 -12.49
CA ARG A 140 -3.96 3.33 -11.54
C ARG A 140 -2.85 4.05 -12.26
N ILE A 141 -2.26 3.42 -13.29
CA ILE A 141 -1.17 3.99 -14.07
C ILE A 141 -1.63 5.22 -14.86
N ASP A 142 -2.80 5.15 -15.49
CA ASP A 142 -3.38 6.28 -16.23
C ASP A 142 -3.67 7.46 -15.29
N HIS A 143 -4.14 7.20 -14.06
CA HIS A 143 -4.35 8.23 -13.06
C HIS A 143 -3.04 8.95 -12.69
N TYR A 144 -1.98 8.20 -12.37
CA TYR A 144 -0.66 8.78 -12.06
C TYR A 144 -0.11 9.58 -13.25
N TRP A 145 -0.23 9.03 -14.46
CA TRP A 145 0.23 9.73 -15.66
C TRP A 145 -0.54 11.03 -15.91
N LEU A 146 -1.85 11.05 -15.71
CA LEU A 146 -2.65 12.28 -15.84
C LEU A 146 -2.18 13.38 -14.91
N GLU A 147 -1.77 13.04 -13.69
CA GLU A 147 -1.19 14.00 -12.75
C GLU A 147 0.20 14.51 -13.18
N LEU A 148 0.97 13.71 -13.91
CA LEU A 148 2.37 13.96 -14.27
C LEU A 148 2.57 14.51 -15.67
N ARG A 149 1.65 14.26 -16.60
CA ARG A 149 1.84 14.47 -18.04
C ARG A 149 2.31 15.87 -18.43
N CYS A 150 1.88 16.91 -17.72
CA CYS A 150 2.28 18.29 -18.04
C CYS A 150 3.80 18.53 -17.91
N GLN A 151 4.50 17.70 -17.12
CA GLN A 151 5.94 17.81 -16.86
C GLN A 151 6.75 16.82 -17.71
N TYR A 152 6.18 15.67 -18.08
CA TYR A 152 6.92 14.52 -18.62
C TYR A 152 6.50 14.09 -20.04
N VAL A 153 5.53 14.76 -20.66
CA VAL A 153 5.18 14.54 -22.08
C VAL A 153 6.41 14.82 -22.97
N GLY A 154 6.66 13.94 -23.94
CA GLY A 154 7.80 14.02 -24.85
C GLY A 154 9.14 13.56 -24.24
N THR A 155 9.14 13.00 -23.05
CA THR A 155 10.34 12.49 -22.38
C THR A 155 10.40 10.94 -22.41
N GLU A 156 11.55 10.38 -21.96
CA GLU A 156 11.71 8.92 -21.77
C GLU A 156 10.66 8.33 -20.83
N TYR A 157 10.19 9.09 -19.85
CA TYR A 157 9.13 8.65 -18.93
C TYR A 157 7.80 8.38 -19.66
N GLU A 158 7.46 9.19 -20.66
CA GLU A 158 6.28 8.93 -21.50
C GLU A 158 6.44 7.66 -22.31
N ALA A 159 7.61 7.41 -22.89
CA ALA A 159 7.89 6.22 -23.66
C ALA A 159 7.72 4.94 -22.80
N LEU A 160 8.25 4.95 -21.56
CA LEU A 160 8.08 3.88 -20.61
C LEU A 160 6.61 3.70 -20.18
N TYR A 161 5.89 4.80 -19.92
CA TYR A 161 4.46 4.74 -19.64
C TYR A 161 3.69 4.10 -20.79
N GLN A 162 3.90 4.50 -22.04
CA GLN A 162 3.20 3.91 -23.19
C GLN A 162 3.51 2.41 -23.34
N LYS A 163 4.74 2.01 -23.06
CA LYS A 163 5.19 0.63 -23.18
C LYS A 163 4.57 -0.29 -22.13
N TRP A 164 4.57 0.13 -20.88
CA TRP A 164 4.24 -0.73 -19.75
C TRP A 164 2.84 -0.46 -19.13
N ARG A 165 2.04 0.43 -19.73
CA ARG A 165 0.73 0.81 -19.18
C ARG A 165 -0.33 -0.29 -19.18
N SER A 166 -0.16 -1.33 -20.00
CA SER A 166 -1.11 -2.45 -20.09
C SER A 166 -0.74 -3.59 -19.14
N GLU A 167 -1.75 -4.32 -18.67
CA GLU A 167 -1.53 -5.56 -17.94
C GLU A 167 -0.76 -6.59 -18.78
N PRO A 168 -0.01 -7.53 -18.16
CA PRO A 168 0.73 -8.54 -18.90
C PRO A 168 -0.22 -9.53 -19.58
N SER A 169 0.21 -10.01 -20.77
CA SER A 169 -0.49 -11.07 -21.47
C SER A 169 -0.02 -12.43 -20.96
N VAL A 170 -0.59 -12.88 -19.85
CA VAL A 170 -0.27 -14.17 -19.21
C VAL A 170 -1.56 -14.94 -18.92
N THR A 171 -1.41 -16.24 -18.68
CA THR A 171 -2.55 -17.08 -18.24
C THR A 171 -3.19 -16.49 -16.98
N GLN A 172 -4.49 -16.26 -17.02
CA GLN A 172 -5.23 -15.66 -15.89
C GLN A 172 -5.31 -16.63 -14.70
N VAL A 173 -5.20 -16.06 -13.50
CA VAL A 173 -5.50 -16.74 -12.23
C VAL A 173 -6.67 -16.02 -11.56
N PRO A 174 -7.40 -16.66 -10.64
CA PRO A 174 -8.46 -16.00 -9.89
C PRO A 174 -7.94 -14.73 -9.18
N ALA A 175 -8.76 -13.67 -9.20
CA ALA A 175 -8.46 -12.49 -8.43
C ALA A 175 -8.63 -12.78 -6.94
N GLU A 176 -7.66 -12.34 -6.14
CA GLU A 176 -7.61 -12.51 -4.69
C GLU A 176 -7.45 -11.14 -4.00
N LEU A 177 -7.66 -11.10 -2.69
CA LEU A 177 -7.38 -9.88 -1.92
C LEU A 177 -5.87 -9.64 -1.88
N CYS A 178 -5.45 -8.45 -2.28
CA CYS A 178 -4.07 -8.01 -2.32
C CYS A 178 -3.89 -6.77 -1.45
N HIS A 179 -2.71 -6.62 -0.83
CA HIS A 179 -2.38 -5.45 0.00
C HIS A 179 -1.73 -4.32 -0.81
N PHE A 180 -0.88 -4.66 -1.77
CA PHE A 180 -0.10 -3.79 -2.66
C PHE A 180 0.98 -2.93 -2.00
N ASP A 181 1.19 -3.05 -0.69
CA ASP A 181 2.25 -2.35 0.03
C ASP A 181 2.68 -3.15 1.28
N LEU A 182 2.83 -4.47 1.14
CA LEU A 182 3.21 -5.36 2.24
C LEU A 182 4.74 -5.35 2.47
N GLY A 183 5.26 -4.18 2.86
CA GLY A 183 6.64 -4.02 3.31
C GLY A 183 6.76 -4.14 4.83
N CYS A 184 7.99 -4.35 5.33
CA CYS A 184 8.25 -4.46 6.78
C CYS A 184 7.74 -3.23 7.56
N TYR A 185 7.78 -2.05 6.97
CA TYR A 185 7.32 -0.79 7.56
C TYR A 185 5.79 -0.76 7.80
N ASN A 186 5.03 -1.65 7.17
CA ASN A 186 3.59 -1.82 7.38
C ASN A 186 3.26 -3.02 8.28
N LEU A 187 4.26 -3.61 8.93
CA LEU A 187 4.10 -4.70 9.90
C LEU A 187 4.38 -4.20 11.32
N VAL A 188 3.46 -4.49 12.22
CA VAL A 188 3.57 -4.14 13.65
C VAL A 188 3.60 -5.42 14.46
N ARG A 189 4.70 -5.66 15.18
CA ARG A 189 4.86 -6.81 16.07
C ARG A 189 4.44 -6.44 17.48
N GLY A 190 3.37 -7.03 17.94
CA GLY A 190 2.83 -6.88 19.29
C GLY A 190 2.74 -8.21 20.04
N GLU A 191 2.12 -8.20 21.21
CA GLU A 191 1.94 -9.40 22.04
C GLU A 191 1.07 -10.48 21.36
N GLU A 192 0.12 -10.07 20.52
CA GLU A 192 -0.77 -10.98 19.76
C GLU A 192 -0.19 -11.46 18.42
N GLY A 193 1.08 -11.19 18.15
CA GLY A 193 1.75 -11.50 16.89
C GLY A 193 1.89 -10.29 15.97
N VAL A 194 2.03 -10.56 14.66
CA VAL A 194 2.21 -9.51 13.66
C VAL A 194 0.87 -9.07 13.11
N LYS A 195 0.66 -7.75 13.07
CA LYS A 195 -0.47 -7.09 12.40
C LYS A 195 0.03 -6.33 11.18
N VAL A 196 -0.84 -6.20 10.19
CA VAL A 196 -0.59 -5.44 8.95
C VAL A 196 -1.37 -4.14 9.02
N ILE A 197 -0.69 -3.02 8.83
CA ILE A 197 -1.30 -1.68 8.77
C ILE A 197 -1.26 -1.15 7.34
N ASP A 198 -1.94 -0.03 7.11
CA ASP A 198 -1.93 0.73 5.86
C ASP A 198 -2.54 0.01 4.64
N TRP A 199 -3.83 -0.32 4.75
CA TRP A 199 -4.62 -1.02 3.73
C TRP A 199 -5.19 -0.10 2.64
N GLU A 200 -4.62 1.09 2.46
CA GLU A 200 -5.17 2.15 1.59
C GLU A 200 -5.13 1.80 0.08
N TYR A 201 -4.24 0.89 -0.32
CA TYR A 201 -4.13 0.40 -1.70
C TYR A 201 -4.84 -0.93 -1.93
N ALA A 202 -5.26 -1.62 -0.87
CA ALA A 202 -5.78 -2.98 -0.95
C ALA A 202 -7.03 -3.11 -1.84
N GLY A 203 -7.11 -4.24 -2.54
CA GLY A 203 -8.20 -4.54 -3.46
C GLY A 203 -8.10 -5.95 -4.04
N LEU A 204 -9.08 -6.31 -4.89
CA LEU A 204 -9.08 -7.60 -5.59
C LEU A 204 -8.28 -7.50 -6.88
N ALA A 205 -7.26 -8.35 -7.05
CA ALA A 205 -6.44 -8.41 -8.27
C ALA A 205 -5.77 -9.77 -8.46
N ASP A 206 -4.93 -9.86 -9.51
CA ASP A 206 -4.00 -10.96 -9.69
C ASP A 206 -2.99 -11.00 -8.53
N PRO A 207 -3.00 -12.05 -7.68
CA PRO A 207 -2.11 -12.11 -6.51
C PRO A 207 -0.62 -12.15 -6.88
N ARG A 208 -0.28 -12.47 -8.14
CA ARG A 208 1.11 -12.43 -8.62
C ARG A 208 1.63 -11.00 -8.75
N LEU A 209 0.74 -10.01 -8.99
CA LEU A 209 1.10 -8.59 -8.93
C LEU A 209 1.52 -8.19 -7.51
N ASP A 210 0.74 -8.57 -6.50
CA ASP A 210 1.07 -8.28 -5.09
C ASP A 210 2.33 -9.03 -4.65
N LEU A 211 2.45 -10.33 -5.01
CA LEU A 211 3.66 -11.11 -4.74
C LEU A 211 4.90 -10.46 -5.36
N THR A 212 4.80 -9.92 -6.59
CA THR A 212 5.90 -9.20 -7.23
C THR A 212 6.35 -7.99 -6.39
N LEU A 213 5.41 -7.19 -5.90
CA LEU A 213 5.71 -6.05 -5.02
C LEU A 213 6.36 -6.50 -3.71
N ILE A 214 5.84 -7.56 -3.08
CA ILE A 214 6.37 -8.12 -1.84
C ILE A 214 7.84 -8.55 -2.02
N LEU A 215 8.14 -9.28 -3.09
CA LEU A 215 9.49 -9.75 -3.37
C LEU A 215 10.45 -8.59 -3.66
N GLN A 216 10.01 -7.56 -4.38
CA GLN A 216 10.79 -6.35 -4.61
C GLN A 216 11.08 -5.59 -3.31
N LEU A 217 10.08 -5.38 -2.46
CA LEU A 217 10.22 -4.68 -1.18
C LEU A 217 11.13 -5.43 -0.19
N ALA A 218 11.11 -6.77 -0.26
CA ALA A 218 11.94 -7.63 0.58
C ALA A 218 13.33 -7.92 0.00
N ASP A 219 13.62 -7.46 -1.23
CA ASP A 219 14.86 -7.74 -1.97
C ASP A 219 15.14 -9.26 -2.10
N VAL A 220 14.09 -10.02 -2.48
CA VAL A 220 14.15 -11.48 -2.61
C VAL A 220 14.14 -11.88 -4.09
N PRO A 221 15.04 -12.79 -4.52
CA PRO A 221 15.01 -13.33 -5.87
C PRO A 221 13.68 -13.99 -6.20
N ILE A 222 13.15 -13.74 -7.41
CA ILE A 222 11.83 -14.22 -7.87
C ILE A 222 11.71 -15.73 -7.70
N GLU A 223 12.68 -16.49 -8.16
CA GLU A 223 12.65 -17.96 -8.16
C GLU A 223 12.47 -18.50 -6.74
N LEU A 224 13.27 -17.97 -5.82
CA LEU A 224 13.22 -18.37 -4.41
C LEU A 224 11.87 -17.98 -3.77
N GLY A 225 11.44 -16.74 -3.97
CA GLY A 225 10.21 -16.23 -3.36
C GLY A 225 8.97 -16.93 -3.90
N VAL A 226 8.88 -17.14 -5.22
CA VAL A 226 7.75 -17.84 -5.85
C VAL A 226 7.69 -19.31 -5.42
N GLU A 227 8.85 -20.01 -5.38
CA GLU A 227 8.88 -21.41 -4.93
C GLU A 227 8.39 -21.53 -3.48
N GLN A 228 8.87 -20.67 -2.59
CA GLN A 228 8.43 -20.67 -1.19
C GLN A 228 6.94 -20.34 -1.05
N TYR A 229 6.47 -19.32 -1.76
CA TYR A 229 5.07 -18.91 -1.74
C TYR A 229 4.16 -20.03 -2.26
N CYS A 230 4.47 -20.65 -3.39
CA CYS A 230 3.72 -21.77 -3.95
C CYS A 230 3.67 -22.95 -2.98
N ARG A 231 4.78 -23.27 -2.32
CA ARG A 231 4.84 -24.31 -1.29
C ARG A 231 3.91 -24.01 -0.12
N ILE A 232 3.89 -22.76 0.37
CA ILE A 232 2.99 -22.34 1.46
C ILE A 232 1.52 -22.48 1.05
N ARG A 233 1.19 -22.09 -0.18
CA ARG A 233 -0.16 -22.12 -0.73
C ARG A 233 -0.60 -23.50 -1.27
N GLY A 234 0.29 -24.48 -1.33
CA GLY A 234 0.01 -25.75 -1.97
C GLY A 234 -0.23 -25.66 -3.49
N ILE A 235 0.37 -24.70 -4.15
CA ILE A 235 0.26 -24.47 -5.60
C ILE A 235 1.25 -25.39 -6.31
N GLU A 236 0.73 -26.26 -7.20
CA GLU A 236 1.56 -27.24 -7.93
C GLU A 236 2.26 -26.61 -9.16
N ASP A 237 1.59 -25.71 -9.86
CA ASP A 237 2.14 -25.07 -11.07
C ASP A 237 2.99 -23.82 -10.72
N VAL A 238 4.19 -24.10 -10.23
CA VAL A 238 5.20 -23.06 -9.91
C VAL A 238 5.63 -22.29 -11.16
N ALA A 239 5.64 -22.95 -12.33
CA ALA A 239 6.04 -22.32 -13.58
C ALA A 239 5.08 -21.21 -14.01
N LEU A 240 3.76 -21.46 -13.91
CA LEU A 240 2.71 -20.46 -14.16
C LEU A 240 2.85 -19.23 -13.25
N TRP A 241 3.19 -19.44 -11.99
CA TRP A 241 3.38 -18.37 -11.03
C TRP A 241 4.65 -17.57 -11.31
N SER A 242 5.76 -18.26 -11.61
CA SER A 242 7.03 -17.61 -11.98
C SER A 242 6.91 -16.78 -13.26
N GLU A 243 6.21 -17.28 -14.27
CA GLU A 243 5.89 -16.54 -15.50
C GLU A 243 5.11 -15.26 -15.18
N GLY A 244 4.04 -15.39 -14.37
CA GLY A 244 3.21 -14.24 -13.98
C GLY A 244 3.97 -13.19 -13.21
N VAL A 245 4.76 -13.58 -12.19
CA VAL A 245 5.57 -12.65 -11.39
C VAL A 245 6.60 -11.93 -12.27
N ARG A 246 7.30 -12.64 -13.16
CA ARG A 246 8.24 -12.00 -14.10
C ARG A 246 7.53 -11.02 -15.05
N ALA A 247 6.34 -11.37 -15.53
CA ALA A 247 5.57 -10.50 -16.41
C ALA A 247 5.02 -9.27 -15.71
N TRP A 248 4.73 -9.34 -14.39
CA TRP A 248 4.33 -8.20 -13.59
C TRP A 248 5.51 -7.30 -13.18
N MET A 249 6.75 -7.80 -13.15
CA MET A 249 7.93 -7.08 -12.68
C MET A 249 8.11 -5.68 -13.33
N PRO A 250 8.20 -5.53 -14.67
CA PRO A 250 8.37 -4.20 -15.26
C PRO A 250 7.16 -3.28 -15.02
N ARG A 251 5.99 -3.85 -14.79
CA ARG A 251 4.77 -3.07 -14.50
C ARG A 251 4.76 -2.54 -13.07
N THR A 252 5.23 -3.31 -12.10
CA THR A 252 5.39 -2.85 -10.72
C THR A 252 6.50 -1.80 -10.62
N GLN A 253 7.59 -1.97 -11.36
CA GLN A 253 8.67 -0.97 -11.46
C GLN A 253 8.16 0.35 -12.08
N MET A 254 7.35 0.27 -13.14
CA MET A 254 6.74 1.44 -13.76
C MET A 254 5.73 2.12 -12.82
N MET A 255 4.93 1.35 -12.09
CA MET A 255 4.01 1.89 -11.08
C MET A 255 4.78 2.61 -9.98
N ALA A 256 5.88 2.04 -9.48
CA ALA A 256 6.75 2.67 -8.50
C ALA A 256 7.42 3.94 -9.05
N MET A 257 7.94 3.91 -10.26
CA MET A 257 8.52 5.09 -10.93
C MET A 257 7.52 6.26 -10.98
N LEU A 258 6.30 6.01 -11.44
CA LEU A 258 5.27 7.04 -11.50
C LEU A 258 4.84 7.54 -10.11
N TRP A 259 4.78 6.63 -9.13
CA TRP A 259 4.50 6.98 -7.74
C TRP A 259 5.57 7.93 -7.19
N TYR A 260 6.85 7.63 -7.41
CA TYR A 260 7.97 8.47 -6.94
C TYR A 260 8.02 9.82 -7.67
N LEU A 261 7.74 9.88 -8.97
CA LEU A 261 7.62 11.15 -9.71
C LEU A 261 6.48 12.01 -9.15
N LEU A 262 5.36 11.39 -8.79
CA LEU A 262 4.22 12.08 -8.19
C LEU A 262 4.55 12.56 -6.77
N ALA A 263 5.26 11.76 -6.01
CA ALA A 263 5.78 12.11 -4.69
C ALA A 263 6.72 13.32 -4.77
N TYR A 264 7.66 13.32 -5.71
CA TYR A 264 8.53 14.47 -5.98
C TYR A 264 7.73 15.73 -6.32
N LYS A 265 6.76 15.61 -7.23
CA LYS A 265 5.87 16.75 -7.59
C LYS A 265 5.15 17.34 -6.37
N LEU A 266 4.75 16.52 -5.40
CA LEU A 266 3.95 16.95 -4.25
C LEU A 266 4.79 17.47 -3.09
N TRP A 267 5.99 16.96 -2.89
CA TRP A 267 6.81 17.24 -1.69
C TRP A 267 8.13 17.94 -1.99
N ASP A 268 8.53 18.08 -3.27
CA ASP A 268 9.75 18.75 -3.73
C ASP A 268 11.01 18.20 -3.03
N ASP A 269 11.05 16.88 -2.78
CA ASP A 269 12.16 16.18 -2.16
C ASP A 269 12.90 15.34 -3.20
N GLU A 270 14.16 15.71 -3.47
CA GLU A 270 15.03 15.08 -4.47
C GLU A 270 15.21 13.57 -4.27
N GLN A 271 15.06 13.04 -3.05
CA GLN A 271 15.16 11.61 -2.80
C GLN A 271 14.10 10.83 -3.60
N TYR A 272 12.89 11.39 -3.77
CA TYR A 272 11.87 10.75 -4.60
C TYR A 272 12.22 10.78 -6.09
N LEU A 273 12.83 11.86 -6.55
CA LEU A 273 13.28 11.96 -7.94
C LEU A 273 14.41 10.96 -8.21
N ASP A 274 15.34 10.79 -7.29
CA ASP A 274 16.42 9.80 -7.41
C ASP A 274 15.87 8.38 -7.45
N SER A 275 14.91 8.04 -6.58
CA SER A 275 14.22 6.74 -6.63
C SER A 275 13.49 6.54 -7.96
N ALA A 276 12.83 7.56 -8.50
CA ALA A 276 12.18 7.47 -9.80
C ALA A 276 13.18 7.21 -10.94
N ARG A 277 14.38 7.82 -10.88
CA ARG A 277 15.48 7.59 -11.85
C ARG A 277 16.00 6.15 -11.76
N GLU A 278 16.16 5.61 -10.55
CA GLU A 278 16.58 4.22 -10.35
C GLU A 278 15.61 3.25 -11.03
N PHE A 279 14.29 3.42 -10.83
CA PHE A 279 13.28 2.60 -11.49
C PHE A 279 13.25 2.80 -13.00
N LYS A 280 13.47 4.02 -13.50
CA LYS A 280 13.60 4.29 -14.93
C LYS A 280 14.77 3.50 -15.52
N ASP A 281 15.92 3.53 -14.87
CA ASP A 281 17.12 2.84 -15.33
C ASP A 281 16.93 1.31 -15.34
N LEU A 282 16.27 0.74 -14.33
CA LEU A 282 15.88 -0.68 -14.32
C LEU A 282 15.00 -1.04 -15.52
N LEU A 283 13.97 -0.24 -15.81
CA LEU A 283 13.08 -0.46 -16.95
C LEU A 283 13.80 -0.36 -18.31
N CYS A 284 14.79 0.52 -18.43
CA CYS A 284 15.62 0.63 -19.64
C CYS A 284 16.58 -0.56 -19.82
N MET A 285 17.08 -1.16 -18.73
CA MET A 285 17.93 -2.34 -18.79
C MET A 285 17.16 -3.59 -19.25
N GLU A 286 15.91 -3.74 -18.82
CA GLU A 286 15.05 -4.84 -19.29
C GLU A 286 14.81 -4.77 -20.81
N ASP A 287 14.75 -3.58 -21.42
CA ASP A 287 14.58 -3.40 -22.85
C ASP A 287 15.72 -4.05 -23.66
N HIS A 288 16.94 -3.93 -23.19
CA HIS A 288 18.10 -4.52 -23.90
C HIS A 288 18.17 -6.04 -23.81
N CYS A 289 17.47 -6.65 -22.85
CA CYS A 289 17.42 -8.12 -22.73
C CYS A 289 16.36 -8.75 -23.66
N PHE A 290 15.27 -8.03 -23.97
CA PHE A 290 14.20 -8.52 -24.85
C PHE A 290 14.48 -8.32 -26.35
N ASP A 291 15.28 -7.30 -26.74
CA ASP A 291 15.64 -7.07 -28.15
C ASP A 291 16.72 -8.03 -28.67
N ASN A 292 17.35 -8.83 -27.81
CA ASN A 292 18.42 -9.79 -28.15
C ASN A 292 18.00 -11.27 -28.03
N SER A 293 16.74 -11.56 -27.79
CA SER A 293 16.16 -12.91 -27.73
C SER A 293 15.09 -13.10 -28.80
#